data_843b024e6b1cc9a64e8149ac35bc54af
#
_entry.id   843b024e6b1cc9a64e8149ac35bc54af
#
_cell.length_a   1.000
_cell.length_b   1.000
_cell.length_c   1.000
_cell.angle_alpha   90.00
_cell.angle_beta   90.00
_cell.angle_gamma   90.00
#
_symmetry.space_group_name_H-M   'P 1'
#
loop_
_entity.id
_entity.type
_entity.pdbx_description
1 polymer ?
#
loop_
_entity_poly.entity_id
_entity_poly.type
_entity_poly.pdbx_seq_one_letter_code
_entity_poly.pdbx_strand_id
1 'polypeptide(L)'
;ETNFDVVAALSSQEEVGLRGAYVTARKVKPDLCIVLESCPADDTFTPDWLSQTGLKRGPMLRDMDTTFLPNPKFQQYACDLADKINIPYTRSVRTGGGQDGAAIYYENGAPTIVIPVRYEHSPYCFSSYKDFKASVDLATAVIRDITQEKLDSFKKF
;
A
#
# COMPACT_ATOMS: atom_id res chain seq x y z
N GLU A 1 -16.95 8.04 11.44
CA GLU A 1 -17.24 6.77 12.14
C GLU A 1 -17.24 5.65 11.12
N THR A 2 -16.77 4.47 11.50
CA THR A 2 -16.77 3.23 10.71
C THR A 2 -17.70 2.22 11.36
N ASN A 3 -18.31 1.34 10.55
CA ASN A 3 -19.19 0.27 11.06
C ASN A 3 -18.42 -1.03 11.35
N PHE A 4 -17.10 -0.97 11.45
CA PHE A 4 -16.19 -2.09 11.68
C PHE A 4 -14.99 -1.62 12.50
N ASP A 5 -14.28 -2.59 13.07
CA ASP A 5 -13.08 -2.31 13.84
C ASP A 5 -11.92 -1.93 12.90
N VAL A 6 -11.20 -0.88 13.26
CA VAL A 6 -9.97 -0.45 12.59
C VAL A 6 -8.80 -0.65 13.54
N VAL A 7 -7.85 -1.48 13.15
CA VAL A 7 -6.65 -1.78 13.93
C VAL A 7 -5.44 -1.13 13.27
N ALA A 8 -4.78 -0.22 13.98
CA ALA A 8 -3.47 0.29 13.58
C ALA A 8 -2.38 -0.67 14.06
N ALA A 9 -1.77 -1.39 13.15
CA ALA A 9 -0.70 -2.34 13.43
C ALA A 9 0.65 -1.69 13.11
N LEU A 10 1.44 -1.41 14.15
CA LEU A 10 2.80 -0.92 14.01
C LEU A 10 3.74 -2.13 14.14
N SER A 11 4.00 -2.78 13.02
CA SER A 11 4.83 -3.98 13.00
C SER A 11 6.30 -3.64 13.22
N SER A 12 7.05 -4.58 13.75
CA SER A 12 8.48 -4.48 13.97
C SER A 12 9.22 -5.51 13.11
N GLN A 13 10.51 -5.26 12.87
CA GLN A 13 11.38 -6.21 12.19
C GLN A 13 10.92 -6.54 10.74
N GLU A 14 10.39 -5.54 10.03
CA GLU A 14 10.03 -5.69 8.62
C GLU A 14 11.28 -6.04 7.81
N GLU A 15 12.36 -5.28 7.93
CA GLU A 15 13.63 -5.38 7.20
C GLU A 15 14.41 -6.71 7.41
N VAL A 16 14.00 -7.51 8.36
CA VAL A 16 14.64 -8.79 8.69
C VAL A 16 13.70 -9.98 8.55
N GLY A 17 12.69 -9.84 7.69
CA GLY A 17 11.80 -10.93 7.29
C GLY A 17 10.37 -10.79 7.80
N LEU A 18 9.81 -9.59 7.86
CA LEU A 18 8.38 -9.29 8.12
C LEU A 18 7.86 -9.88 9.44
N ARG A 19 8.73 -10.04 10.42
CA ARG A 19 8.47 -10.86 11.62
C ARG A 19 7.30 -10.34 12.44
N GLY A 20 7.22 -9.02 12.63
CA GLY A 20 6.12 -8.39 13.35
C GLY A 20 4.79 -8.55 12.63
N ALA A 21 4.78 -8.42 11.30
CA ALA A 21 3.59 -8.57 10.50
C ALA A 21 2.99 -9.98 10.57
N TYR A 22 3.81 -11.03 10.55
CA TYR A 22 3.35 -12.40 10.75
C TYR A 22 2.66 -12.60 12.11
N VAL A 23 3.22 -12.01 13.17
CA VAL A 23 2.62 -12.10 14.51
C VAL A 23 1.31 -11.33 14.57
N THR A 24 1.30 -10.12 14.01
CA THR A 24 0.12 -9.26 13.98
C THR A 24 -1.01 -9.88 13.17
N ALA A 25 -0.72 -10.40 11.97
CA ALA A 25 -1.70 -11.06 11.11
C ALA A 25 -2.41 -12.22 11.83
N ARG A 26 -1.64 -13.08 12.49
CA ARG A 26 -2.20 -14.21 13.28
C ARG A 26 -3.03 -13.78 14.48
N LYS A 27 -2.68 -12.67 15.11
CA LYS A 27 -3.38 -12.16 16.28
C LYS A 27 -4.66 -11.40 15.91
N VAL A 28 -4.59 -10.54 14.90
CA VAL A 28 -5.70 -9.67 14.47
C VAL A 28 -6.67 -10.41 13.57
N LYS A 29 -6.16 -11.26 12.66
CA LYS A 29 -6.94 -11.97 11.62
C LYS A 29 -7.85 -11.00 10.84
N PRO A 30 -7.26 -10.02 10.16
CA PRO A 30 -8.05 -8.97 9.53
C PRO A 30 -8.84 -9.50 8.33
N ASP A 31 -10.04 -8.96 8.10
CA ASP A 31 -10.80 -9.20 6.86
C ASP A 31 -10.19 -8.48 5.65
N LEU A 32 -9.60 -7.32 5.88
CA LEU A 32 -8.81 -6.56 4.90
C LEU A 32 -7.61 -5.92 5.59
N CYS A 33 -6.57 -5.64 4.82
CA CYS A 33 -5.42 -4.89 5.28
C CYS A 33 -5.05 -3.82 4.27
N ILE A 34 -4.68 -2.65 4.75
CA ILE A 34 -4.01 -1.62 3.98
C ILE A 34 -2.58 -1.56 4.51
N VAL A 35 -1.61 -1.74 3.63
CA VAL A 35 -0.20 -1.59 3.98
C VAL A 35 0.24 -0.17 3.65
N LEU A 36 0.79 0.51 4.63
CA LEU A 36 1.43 1.81 4.46
C LEU A 36 2.94 1.59 4.54
N GLU A 37 3.63 1.86 3.44
CA GLU A 37 5.03 1.54 3.26
C GLU A 37 5.75 2.69 2.55
N SER A 38 7.06 2.67 2.49
CA SER A 38 7.86 3.47 1.57
C SER A 38 8.35 2.62 0.39
N CYS A 39 8.79 3.26 -0.67
CA CYS A 39 9.48 2.57 -1.75
C CYS A 39 10.36 3.54 -2.54
N PRO A 40 11.43 3.03 -3.19
CA PRO A 40 12.28 3.87 -4.01
C PRO A 40 11.49 4.60 -5.10
N ALA A 41 11.64 5.92 -5.15
CA ALA A 41 11.18 6.73 -6.28
C ALA A 41 12.10 6.49 -7.48
N ASP A 42 11.52 6.20 -8.63
CA ASP A 42 12.29 5.88 -9.85
C ASP A 42 12.92 7.12 -10.50
N ASP A 43 12.45 8.29 -10.18
CA ASP A 43 12.70 9.54 -10.88
C ASP A 43 14.15 10.09 -10.79
N THR A 44 15.06 9.35 -10.15
CA THR A 44 16.48 9.70 -10.08
C THR A 44 17.40 8.73 -10.81
N PHE A 45 16.95 7.52 -11.12
CA PHE A 45 17.79 6.47 -11.67
C PHE A 45 17.17 5.69 -12.84
N THR A 46 15.90 5.95 -13.12
CA THR A 46 15.18 5.29 -14.23
C THR A 46 14.82 6.32 -15.30
N PRO A 47 15.01 6.03 -16.59
CA PRO A 47 14.53 6.91 -17.66
C PRO A 47 13.03 7.17 -17.54
N ASP A 48 12.57 8.37 -17.92
CA ASP A 48 11.17 8.79 -17.76
C ASP A 48 10.15 7.80 -18.34
N TRP A 49 10.45 7.21 -19.49
CA TRP A 49 9.57 6.24 -20.16
C TRP A 49 9.46 4.89 -19.42
N LEU A 50 10.35 4.60 -18.48
CA LEU A 50 10.34 3.39 -17.68
C LEU A 50 9.99 3.69 -16.20
N SER A 51 9.96 4.96 -15.80
CA SER A 51 9.66 5.39 -14.44
C SER A 51 8.21 5.12 -14.08
N GLN A 52 7.98 4.26 -13.10
CA GLN A 52 6.64 3.89 -12.62
C GLN A 52 6.18 4.80 -11.48
N THR A 53 7.09 5.47 -10.78
CA THR A 53 6.76 6.40 -9.68
C THR A 53 7.81 7.51 -9.56
N GLY A 54 7.49 8.54 -8.81
CA GLY A 54 8.39 9.66 -8.57
C GLY A 54 7.80 10.62 -7.55
N LEU A 55 8.62 11.53 -7.05
CA LEU A 55 8.16 12.52 -6.09
C LEU A 55 7.12 13.46 -6.71
N LYS A 56 6.13 13.84 -5.92
CA LYS A 56 5.00 14.73 -6.26
C LYS A 56 4.02 14.13 -7.28
N ARG A 57 4.07 12.83 -7.52
CA ARG A 57 3.10 12.11 -8.37
C ARG A 57 2.01 11.38 -7.56
N GLY A 58 1.97 11.59 -6.25
CA GLY A 58 1.06 10.93 -5.31
C GLY A 58 1.58 9.59 -4.81
N PRO A 59 0.78 8.86 -4.02
CA PRO A 59 1.12 7.51 -3.58
C PRO A 59 1.28 6.57 -4.77
N MET A 60 2.12 5.56 -4.58
CA MET A 60 2.23 4.45 -5.50
C MET A 60 1.35 3.30 -5.02
N LEU A 61 0.43 2.85 -5.84
CA LEU A 61 -0.33 1.63 -5.61
C LEU A 61 0.42 0.46 -6.26
N ARG A 62 0.89 -0.47 -5.44
CA ARG A 62 1.73 -1.58 -5.88
C ARG A 62 0.88 -2.74 -6.36
N ASP A 63 0.93 -3.04 -7.65
CA ASP A 63 0.18 -4.14 -8.27
C ASP A 63 0.83 -5.50 -8.06
N MET A 64 2.14 -5.53 -7.89
CA MET A 64 2.91 -6.74 -7.65
C MET A 64 4.29 -6.39 -7.08
N ASP A 65 4.79 -7.23 -6.22
CA ASP A 65 6.23 -7.35 -5.93
C ASP A 65 6.67 -8.82 -5.87
N THR A 66 7.92 -9.08 -5.51
CA THR A 66 8.46 -10.46 -5.50
C THR A 66 7.84 -11.34 -4.43
N THR A 67 7.12 -10.79 -3.47
CA THR A 67 6.61 -11.50 -2.30
C THR A 67 5.11 -11.73 -2.34
N PHE A 68 4.34 -10.89 -3.06
CA PHE A 68 2.90 -11.06 -3.15
C PHE A 68 2.24 -10.29 -4.29
N LEU A 69 0.99 -10.67 -4.57
CA LEU A 69 0.03 -9.97 -5.42
C LEU A 69 -1.13 -9.49 -4.54
N PRO A 70 -1.43 -8.20 -4.46
CA PRO A 70 -2.60 -7.73 -3.74
C PRO A 70 -3.89 -8.25 -4.39
N ASN A 71 -4.98 -8.26 -3.63
CA ASN A 71 -6.30 -8.59 -4.20
C ASN A 71 -6.63 -7.57 -5.31
N PRO A 72 -6.78 -8.01 -6.57
CA PRO A 72 -6.93 -7.09 -7.69
C PRO A 72 -8.20 -6.25 -7.64
N LYS A 73 -9.28 -6.78 -7.07
CA LYS A 73 -10.54 -6.03 -6.90
C LYS A 73 -10.40 -4.94 -5.86
N PHE A 74 -9.75 -5.24 -4.74
CA PHE A 74 -9.50 -4.24 -3.72
C PHE A 74 -8.49 -3.19 -4.18
N GLN A 75 -7.45 -3.60 -4.90
CA GLN A 75 -6.49 -2.68 -5.51
C GLN A 75 -7.17 -1.74 -6.51
N GLN A 76 -8.01 -2.26 -7.41
CA GLN A 76 -8.75 -1.45 -8.37
C GLN A 76 -9.73 -0.51 -7.68
N TYR A 77 -10.43 -0.98 -6.64
CA TYR A 77 -11.30 -0.13 -5.84
C TYR A 77 -10.54 1.06 -5.21
N ALA A 78 -9.32 0.86 -4.72
CA ALA A 78 -8.51 1.95 -4.20
C ALA A 78 -8.12 2.97 -5.29
N CYS A 79 -7.84 2.50 -6.52
CA CYS A 79 -7.61 3.36 -7.69
C CYS A 79 -8.86 4.17 -8.04
N ASP A 80 -10.01 3.51 -8.19
CA ASP A 80 -11.29 4.16 -8.54
C ASP A 80 -11.69 5.22 -7.50
N LEU A 81 -11.42 4.94 -6.23
CA LEU A 81 -11.68 5.90 -5.17
C LEU A 81 -10.73 7.09 -5.24
N ALA A 82 -9.44 6.87 -5.52
CA ALA A 82 -8.47 7.95 -5.72
C ALA A 82 -8.89 8.87 -6.87
N ASP A 83 -9.33 8.31 -8.00
CA ASP A 83 -9.85 9.07 -9.14
C ASP A 83 -11.09 9.87 -8.75
N LYS A 84 -12.05 9.26 -8.04
CA LYS A 84 -13.27 9.91 -7.59
C LYS A 84 -13.04 11.13 -6.69
N ILE A 85 -12.00 11.07 -5.85
CA ILE A 85 -11.66 12.16 -4.91
C ILE A 85 -10.50 13.03 -5.40
N ASN A 86 -10.06 12.86 -6.65
CA ASN A 86 -8.99 13.61 -7.31
C ASN A 86 -7.64 13.54 -6.57
N ILE A 87 -7.29 12.41 -6.02
CA ILE A 87 -5.95 12.15 -5.50
C ILE A 87 -5.09 11.57 -6.63
N PRO A 88 -4.02 12.25 -7.04
CA PRO A 88 -3.10 11.68 -8.02
C PRO A 88 -2.40 10.46 -7.42
N TYR A 89 -2.18 9.43 -8.22
CA TYR A 89 -1.46 8.23 -7.82
C TYR A 89 -0.67 7.65 -8.99
N THR A 90 0.25 6.76 -8.70
CA THR A 90 0.95 5.95 -9.70
C THR A 90 0.70 4.47 -9.43
N ARG A 91 0.90 3.63 -10.45
CA ARG A 91 0.85 2.17 -10.31
C ARG A 91 2.20 1.57 -10.64
N SER A 92 2.57 0.49 -9.96
CA SER A 92 3.85 -0.15 -10.22
C SER A 92 3.83 -1.64 -10.04
N VAL A 93 4.69 -2.29 -10.83
CA VAL A 93 5.13 -3.67 -10.69
C VAL A 93 6.59 -3.65 -10.29
N ARG A 94 6.94 -4.31 -9.19
CA ARG A 94 8.30 -4.34 -8.66
C ARG A 94 8.90 -5.74 -8.78
N THR A 95 10.13 -5.79 -9.29
CA THR A 95 10.90 -7.04 -9.43
C THR A 95 11.89 -7.26 -8.29
N GLY A 96 11.88 -6.41 -7.28
CA GLY A 96 12.71 -6.49 -6.09
C GLY A 96 11.96 -6.03 -4.86
N GLY A 97 12.46 -6.40 -3.69
CA GLY A 97 11.87 -6.04 -2.41
C GLY A 97 10.62 -6.85 -2.05
N GLY A 98 10.18 -6.67 -0.82
CA GLY A 98 8.97 -7.22 -0.24
C GLY A 98 8.42 -6.22 0.76
N GLN A 99 7.38 -6.59 1.48
CA GLN A 99 6.75 -5.74 2.47
C GLN A 99 5.79 -6.52 3.36
N ASP A 100 5.33 -5.92 4.44
CA ASP A 100 4.46 -6.54 5.43
C ASP A 100 3.16 -7.13 4.85
N GLY A 101 2.70 -6.66 3.68
CA GLY A 101 1.57 -7.24 2.97
C GLY A 101 1.72 -8.72 2.64
N ALA A 102 2.94 -9.18 2.41
CA ALA A 102 3.22 -10.58 2.15
C ALA A 102 2.88 -11.50 3.33
N ALA A 103 3.03 -11.00 4.55
CA ALA A 103 2.68 -11.75 5.76
C ALA A 103 1.18 -11.89 5.98
N ILE A 104 0.38 -11.00 5.37
CA ILE A 104 -1.07 -10.92 5.56
C ILE A 104 -1.82 -11.48 4.35
N TYR A 105 -1.15 -11.55 3.21
CA TYR A 105 -1.71 -11.96 1.92
C TYR A 105 -2.50 -13.26 1.93
N TYR A 106 -2.01 -14.27 2.62
CA TYR A 106 -2.65 -15.60 2.68
C TYR A 106 -3.96 -15.61 3.46
N GLU A 107 -4.21 -14.59 4.28
CA GLU A 107 -5.45 -14.49 5.03
C GLU A 107 -6.50 -13.71 4.22
N ASN A 108 -6.20 -12.50 3.73
CA ASN A 108 -7.16 -11.68 2.97
C ASN A 108 -6.49 -10.50 2.27
N GLY A 109 -5.97 -10.66 1.11
CA GLY A 109 -5.24 -9.71 0.26
C GLY A 109 -5.30 -8.21 0.62
N ALA A 110 -4.15 -7.56 0.57
CA ALA A 110 -3.98 -6.19 1.00
C ALA A 110 -3.68 -5.26 -0.17
N PRO A 111 -4.40 -4.15 -0.37
CA PRO A 111 -3.87 -3.07 -1.18
C PRO A 111 -2.69 -2.43 -0.47
N THR A 112 -1.69 -2.08 -1.24
CA THR A 112 -0.51 -1.41 -0.73
C THR A 112 -0.52 0.03 -1.21
N ILE A 113 -0.63 0.96 -0.28
CA ILE A 113 -0.50 2.39 -0.51
C ILE A 113 0.91 2.79 -0.08
N VAL A 114 1.73 3.14 -1.03
CA VAL A 114 3.18 3.34 -0.82
C VAL A 114 3.56 4.79 -1.04
N ILE A 115 4.39 5.31 -0.16
CA ILE A 115 4.94 6.67 -0.26
C ILE A 115 6.25 6.60 -1.05
N PRO A 116 6.40 7.29 -2.19
CA PRO A 116 7.66 7.31 -2.93
C PRO A 116 8.72 8.09 -2.14
N VAL A 117 9.90 7.48 -2.03
CA VAL A 117 11.04 8.01 -1.27
C VAL A 117 12.29 7.99 -2.14
N ARG A 118 13.06 9.07 -2.16
CA ARG A 118 14.40 9.08 -2.77
C ARG A 118 15.43 8.61 -1.76
N TYR A 119 16.37 7.80 -2.23
CA TYR A 119 17.52 7.28 -1.46
C TYR A 119 17.10 6.44 -0.24
N GLU A 120 16.03 5.66 -0.39
CA GLU A 120 15.63 4.65 0.58
C GLU A 120 16.79 3.69 0.87
N HIS A 121 16.85 3.16 2.09
CA HIS A 121 17.96 2.32 2.58
C HIS A 121 19.34 2.99 2.54
N SER A 122 19.38 4.31 2.59
CA SER A 122 20.61 5.10 2.70
C SER A 122 20.60 5.95 3.98
N PRO A 123 21.75 6.53 4.39
CA PRO A 123 21.79 7.36 5.59
C PRO A 123 20.87 8.59 5.56
N TYR A 124 20.49 9.03 4.37
CA TYR A 124 19.60 10.19 4.18
C TYR A 124 18.58 9.87 3.09
N CYS A 125 17.32 9.83 3.45
CA CYS A 125 16.22 9.70 2.51
C CYS A 125 15.24 10.87 2.66
N PHE A 126 14.48 11.16 1.62
CA PHE A 126 13.42 12.16 1.68
C PHE A 126 12.28 11.85 0.73
N SER A 127 11.11 12.34 1.11
CA SER A 127 9.89 12.25 0.33
C SER A 127 9.26 13.63 0.16
N SER A 128 8.20 13.70 -0.59
CA SER A 128 7.38 14.91 -0.72
C SER A 128 6.27 14.89 0.33
N TYR A 129 6.09 15.99 1.06
CA TYR A 129 4.95 16.13 1.98
C TYR A 129 3.59 15.99 1.25
N LYS A 130 3.53 16.39 -0.03
CA LYS A 130 2.33 16.19 -0.86
C LYS A 130 1.99 14.71 -1.05
N ASP A 131 2.99 13.88 -1.29
CA ASP A 131 2.79 12.44 -1.48
C ASP A 131 2.40 11.77 -0.16
N PHE A 132 3.05 12.14 0.94
CA PHE A 132 2.67 11.70 2.28
C PHE A 132 1.21 12.05 2.59
N LYS A 133 0.82 13.32 2.39
CA LYS A 133 -0.55 13.77 2.63
C LYS A 133 -1.55 13.03 1.76
N ALA A 134 -1.27 12.85 0.48
CA ALA A 134 -2.12 12.12 -0.45
C ALA A 134 -2.28 10.64 -0.04
N SER A 135 -1.22 10.01 0.47
CA SER A 135 -1.27 8.64 0.99
C SER A 135 -2.20 8.53 2.21
N VAL A 136 -2.07 9.47 3.15
CA VAL A 136 -2.96 9.54 4.33
C VAL A 136 -4.41 9.77 3.93
N ASP A 137 -4.64 10.68 2.99
CA ASP A 137 -5.99 11.01 2.52
C ASP A 137 -6.63 9.81 1.81
N LEU A 138 -5.89 9.12 0.95
CA LEU A 138 -6.38 7.92 0.26
C LEU A 138 -6.67 6.78 1.24
N ALA A 139 -5.74 6.47 2.14
CA ALA A 139 -5.96 5.43 3.16
C ALA A 139 -7.20 5.73 4.01
N THR A 140 -7.35 6.99 4.42
CA THR A 140 -8.50 7.45 5.20
C THR A 140 -9.80 7.32 4.40
N ALA A 141 -9.78 7.69 3.12
CA ALA A 141 -10.93 7.57 2.25
C ALA A 141 -11.35 6.11 2.06
N VAL A 142 -10.40 5.21 1.82
CA VAL A 142 -10.64 3.76 1.71
C VAL A 142 -11.30 3.23 2.99
N ILE A 143 -10.73 3.54 4.15
CA ILE A 143 -11.27 3.09 5.45
C ILE A 143 -12.71 3.59 5.67
N ARG A 144 -13.03 4.82 5.27
CA ARG A 144 -14.35 5.41 5.47
C ARG A 144 -15.40 4.95 4.46
N ASP A 145 -14.99 4.57 3.26
CA ASP A 145 -15.88 4.21 2.16
C ASP A 145 -16.18 2.71 2.10
N ILE A 146 -15.40 1.85 2.79
CA ILE A 146 -15.64 0.40 2.84
C ILE A 146 -16.96 0.09 3.54
N THR A 147 -17.75 -0.78 2.92
CA THR A 147 -18.98 -1.36 3.47
C THR A 147 -18.89 -2.88 3.49
N GLN A 148 -19.78 -3.55 4.21
CA GLN A 148 -19.84 -5.03 4.22
C GLN A 148 -20.05 -5.58 2.81
N GLU A 149 -20.90 -4.95 2.00
CA GLU A 149 -21.14 -5.35 0.61
C GLU A 149 -19.86 -5.31 -0.23
N LYS A 150 -19.07 -4.24 -0.11
CA LYS A 150 -17.78 -4.10 -0.79
C LYS A 150 -16.80 -5.17 -0.32
N LEU A 151 -16.69 -5.36 0.99
CA LEU A 151 -15.86 -6.39 1.58
C LEU A 151 -16.19 -7.78 0.98
N ASP A 152 -17.47 -8.13 0.94
CA ASP A 152 -17.92 -9.41 0.38
C ASP A 152 -17.64 -9.52 -1.12
N SER A 153 -17.65 -8.41 -1.85
CA SER A 153 -17.33 -8.38 -3.28
C SER A 153 -15.85 -8.67 -3.56
N PHE A 154 -14.95 -8.29 -2.66
CA PHE A 154 -13.52 -8.56 -2.79
C PHE A 154 -13.18 -10.03 -2.55
N LYS A 155 -13.98 -10.73 -1.74
CA LYS A 155 -13.81 -12.16 -1.43
C LYS A 155 -14.33 -13.11 -2.52
N LYS A 156 -15.13 -12.60 -3.46
CA LYS A 156 -15.67 -13.42 -4.58
C LYS A 156 -14.68 -13.42 -5.73
N PHE A 157 -14.20 -14.59 -6.13
CA PHE A 157 -13.44 -14.83 -7.36
C PHE A 157 -14.38 -15.06 -8.54
#